data_0c52bfbeeaa45678d2af097804a0a803
#
_entry.id   0c52bfbeeaa45678d2af097804a0a803
#
_cell.length_a   1.000
_cell.length_b   1.000
_cell.length_c   1.000
_cell.angle_alpha   90.00
_cell.angle_beta   90.00
_cell.angle_gamma   90.00
#
_symmetry.space_group_name_H-M   'P 1'
#
loop_
_entity.id
_entity.type
_entity.pdbx_description
1 polymer ?
#
loop_
_entity_poly.entity_id
_entity_poly.type
_entity_poly.pdbx_seq_one_letter_code
_entity_poly.pdbx_strand_id
1 'polypeptide(L)'
;IDRWVSTDKPHYIEKLPAGDYTLTEVKAPDGYAFAESVSFTVLPTGEVQQFEMRDDVIKVEISKVDLTTMEELPGAELTITDKNGKEIDRWVSTDKPHYIEKLPAGEYTLTEITAPDGYDIAESIRFTVLPTGEVQTVVMKDARTPERTPQPEETPHPTETPQPTPSTTPAPTPAPQPIIPQTGDTFPLGLLLTVAGISLAGLAVLIFKCVHCKSVAEHDDETK
;
A
#
# COMPACT_ATOMS: atom_id res chain seq x y z
N ILE A 1 16.13 -35.00 -5.65
CA ILE A 1 16.19 -36.08 -4.72
C ILE A 1 14.82 -36.29 -4.09
N ASP A 2 14.37 -35.45 -3.19
CA ASP A 2 13.04 -35.52 -2.63
C ASP A 2 12.42 -34.12 -2.55
N ARG A 3 11.09 -34.04 -2.58
CA ARG A 3 10.34 -32.80 -2.46
C ARG A 3 9.01 -33.07 -1.75
N TRP A 4 8.76 -32.32 -0.69
CA TRP A 4 7.55 -32.47 0.12
C TRP A 4 7.00 -31.13 0.58
N VAL A 5 5.81 -31.13 1.17
CA VAL A 5 5.23 -30.02 1.91
C VAL A 5 5.38 -30.32 3.39
N SER A 6 5.93 -29.37 4.15
CA SER A 6 6.09 -29.51 5.61
C SER A 6 4.74 -29.67 6.30
N THR A 7 4.73 -30.40 7.40
CA THR A 7 3.57 -30.64 8.27
C THR A 7 3.99 -30.41 9.73
N ASP A 8 3.11 -30.73 10.66
CA ASP A 8 3.37 -30.75 12.10
C ASP A 8 4.30 -31.92 12.54
N LYS A 9 4.73 -32.75 11.61
CA LYS A 9 5.61 -33.89 11.85
C LYS A 9 6.87 -33.82 11.00
N PRO A 10 7.99 -34.36 11.51
CA PRO A 10 9.20 -34.48 10.71
C PRO A 10 8.96 -35.29 9.43
N HIS A 11 9.64 -34.88 8.36
CA HIS A 11 9.70 -35.67 7.13
C HIS A 11 10.86 -36.64 7.20
N TYR A 12 10.62 -37.91 6.83
CA TYR A 12 11.62 -38.96 6.84
C TYR A 12 12.01 -39.35 5.41
N ILE A 13 13.32 -39.36 5.16
CA ILE A 13 13.88 -39.85 3.90
C ILE A 13 14.64 -41.15 4.21
N GLU A 14 14.14 -42.25 3.69
CA GLU A 14 14.80 -43.56 3.83
C GLU A 14 15.79 -43.79 2.69
N LYS A 15 16.89 -44.47 2.99
CA LYS A 15 17.92 -44.91 2.03
C LYS A 15 18.59 -43.73 1.28
N LEU A 16 18.70 -42.56 1.92
CA LEU A 16 19.51 -41.47 1.40
C LEU A 16 20.99 -41.89 1.46
N PRO A 17 21.73 -41.89 0.33
CA PRO A 17 23.16 -42.25 0.35
C PRO A 17 23.97 -41.34 1.25
N ALA A 18 25.13 -41.82 1.76
CA ALA A 18 26.06 -40.94 2.45
C ALA A 18 26.62 -39.90 1.48
N GLY A 19 26.76 -38.67 1.94
CA GLY A 19 27.20 -37.52 1.11
C GLY A 19 26.69 -36.20 1.60
N ASP A 20 27.01 -35.14 0.86
CA ASP A 20 26.61 -33.77 1.17
C ASP A 20 25.29 -33.39 0.44
N TYR A 21 24.42 -32.71 1.15
CA TYR A 21 23.10 -32.31 0.69
C TYR A 21 22.76 -30.91 1.11
N THR A 22 21.86 -30.29 0.39
CA THR A 22 21.26 -29.00 0.74
C THR A 22 19.74 -29.13 0.84
N LEU A 23 19.20 -28.71 1.96
CA LEU A 23 17.76 -28.50 2.15
C LEU A 23 17.44 -27.06 1.78
N THR A 24 16.49 -26.88 0.86
CA THR A 24 16.08 -25.54 0.40
C THR A 24 14.57 -25.42 0.46
N GLU A 25 14.10 -24.35 1.05
CA GLU A 25 12.69 -23.98 1.02
C GLU A 25 12.33 -23.36 -0.33
N VAL A 26 11.31 -23.91 -0.99
CA VAL A 26 10.84 -23.42 -2.30
C VAL A 26 9.67 -22.46 -2.17
N LYS A 27 8.90 -22.61 -1.09
CA LYS A 27 7.75 -21.78 -0.76
C LYS A 27 7.59 -21.75 0.76
N ALA A 28 7.69 -20.57 1.35
CA ALA A 28 7.38 -20.36 2.76
C ALA A 28 5.85 -20.39 2.98
N PRO A 29 5.40 -20.78 4.19
CA PRO A 29 4.01 -20.60 4.59
C PRO A 29 3.60 -19.13 4.61
N ASP A 30 2.30 -18.86 4.47
CA ASP A 30 1.79 -17.48 4.53
C ASP A 30 2.13 -16.83 5.88
N GLY A 31 2.68 -15.63 5.84
CA GLY A 31 3.13 -14.88 7.02
C GLY A 31 4.53 -15.23 7.53
N TYR A 32 5.27 -16.06 6.80
CA TYR A 32 6.64 -16.41 7.11
C TYR A 32 7.60 -15.98 6.00
N ALA A 33 8.82 -15.65 6.40
CA ALA A 33 9.93 -15.39 5.50
C ALA A 33 10.50 -16.72 4.99
N PHE A 34 11.18 -16.68 3.84
CA PHE A 34 11.91 -17.86 3.37
C PHE A 34 13.05 -18.20 4.32
N ALA A 35 13.14 -19.48 4.71
CA ALA A 35 14.29 -19.96 5.45
C ALA A 35 15.56 -19.97 4.60
N GLU A 36 16.69 -19.72 5.23
CA GLU A 36 17.99 -19.95 4.60
C GLU A 36 18.21 -21.43 4.30
N SER A 37 18.85 -21.72 3.17
CA SER A 37 19.20 -23.09 2.82
C SER A 37 20.16 -23.71 3.84
N VAL A 38 19.90 -24.95 4.23
CA VAL A 38 20.72 -25.69 5.20
C VAL A 38 21.53 -26.77 4.48
N SER A 39 22.86 -26.64 4.49
CA SER A 39 23.76 -27.69 4.01
C SER A 39 24.08 -28.68 5.13
N PHE A 40 24.02 -29.96 4.83
CA PHE A 40 24.29 -31.03 5.81
C PHE A 40 24.94 -32.26 5.15
N THR A 41 25.65 -33.04 5.94
CA THR A 41 26.31 -34.26 5.49
C THR A 41 25.62 -35.47 6.08
N VAL A 42 25.18 -36.41 5.22
CA VAL A 42 24.68 -37.72 5.64
C VAL A 42 25.84 -38.69 5.84
N LEU A 43 25.97 -39.19 7.06
CA LEU A 43 27.03 -40.15 7.42
C LEU A 43 26.56 -41.59 7.20
N PRO A 44 27.45 -42.52 6.86
CA PRO A 44 27.09 -43.94 6.63
C PRO A 44 26.90 -44.70 7.96
N THR A 45 25.97 -44.17 8.78
CA THR A 45 25.57 -44.82 10.05
C THR A 45 24.24 -45.53 9.86
N GLY A 46 23.89 -46.43 10.76
CA GLY A 46 22.56 -47.04 10.81
C GLY A 46 21.56 -46.24 11.64
N GLU A 47 21.94 -45.06 12.12
CA GLU A 47 21.15 -44.23 13.03
C GLU A 47 20.39 -43.14 12.26
N VAL A 48 19.28 -42.69 12.83
CA VAL A 48 18.51 -41.54 12.28
C VAL A 48 19.31 -40.26 12.55
N GLN A 49 19.58 -39.49 11.50
CA GLN A 49 20.22 -38.19 11.58
C GLN A 49 19.14 -37.12 11.38
N GLN A 50 19.17 -36.07 12.18
CA GLN A 50 18.15 -35.02 12.19
C GLN A 50 18.74 -33.67 11.74
N PHE A 51 18.06 -32.99 10.87
CA PHE A 51 18.40 -31.66 10.39
C PHE A 51 17.16 -30.78 10.50
N GLU A 52 17.31 -29.52 10.89
CA GLU A 52 16.21 -28.60 11.13
C GLU A 52 16.38 -27.36 10.27
N MET A 53 15.29 -26.92 9.68
CA MET A 53 15.14 -25.63 9.01
C MET A 53 14.07 -24.84 9.74
N ARG A 54 14.31 -23.54 9.95
CA ARG A 54 13.41 -22.66 10.69
C ARG A 54 13.07 -21.45 9.86
N ASP A 55 11.79 -21.11 9.83
CA ASP A 55 11.27 -19.92 9.19
C ASP A 55 11.08 -18.82 10.22
N ASP A 56 11.48 -17.60 9.87
CA ASP A 56 11.15 -16.41 10.64
C ASP A 56 9.77 -15.90 10.29
N VAL A 57 9.07 -15.30 11.27
CA VAL A 57 7.80 -14.62 11.01
C VAL A 57 8.03 -13.28 10.32
N ILE A 58 7.17 -12.95 9.37
CA ILE A 58 7.13 -11.61 8.81
C ILE A 58 6.57 -10.66 9.86
N LYS A 59 7.24 -9.51 10.06
CA LYS A 59 6.91 -8.50 11.07
C LYS A 59 6.76 -7.15 10.40
N VAL A 60 5.65 -6.46 10.68
CA VAL A 60 5.39 -5.10 10.19
C VAL A 60 5.10 -4.21 11.39
N GLU A 61 5.76 -3.07 11.44
CA GLU A 61 5.55 -2.03 12.44
C GLU A 61 4.95 -0.81 11.75
N ILE A 62 3.84 -0.30 12.26
CA ILE A 62 3.14 0.85 11.71
C ILE A 62 3.10 1.96 12.73
N SER A 63 3.77 3.06 12.40
CA SER A 63 3.80 4.29 13.19
C SER A 63 2.80 5.28 12.64
N LYS A 64 2.01 5.87 13.52
CA LYS A 64 1.14 7.02 13.26
C LYS A 64 1.70 8.22 14.00
N VAL A 65 2.24 9.22 13.29
CA VAL A 65 3.01 10.30 13.92
C VAL A 65 2.52 11.70 13.53
N ASP A 66 2.73 12.67 14.41
CA ASP A 66 2.61 14.10 14.10
C ASP A 66 3.70 14.50 13.09
N LEU A 67 3.30 15.13 11.98
CA LEU A 67 4.19 15.53 10.90
C LEU A 67 5.32 16.46 11.35
N THR A 68 5.11 17.24 12.41
CA THR A 68 6.05 18.27 12.89
C THR A 68 7.01 17.73 13.94
N THR A 69 6.48 17.00 14.94
CA THR A 69 7.28 16.49 16.06
C THR A 69 7.85 15.10 15.80
N MET A 70 7.25 14.36 14.87
CA MET A 70 7.57 12.95 14.59
C MET A 70 7.36 12.02 15.80
N GLU A 71 6.58 12.45 16.77
CA GLU A 71 6.14 11.64 17.90
C GLU A 71 4.89 10.84 17.53
N GLU A 72 4.74 9.65 18.15
CA GLU A 72 3.53 8.83 17.98
C GLU A 72 2.29 9.63 18.35
N LEU A 73 1.24 9.51 17.51
CA LEU A 73 0.01 10.28 17.61
C LEU A 73 -1.15 9.36 17.95
N PRO A 74 -1.61 9.36 19.22
CA PRO A 74 -2.74 8.54 19.65
C PRO A 74 -4.09 9.05 19.12
N GLY A 75 -5.05 8.13 18.96
CA GLY A 75 -6.46 8.45 18.72
C GLY A 75 -6.91 8.40 17.25
N ALA A 76 -6.02 8.11 16.32
CA ALA A 76 -6.39 7.86 14.93
C ALA A 76 -6.99 6.45 14.78
N GLU A 77 -8.13 6.32 14.10
CA GLU A 77 -8.63 5.01 13.68
C GLU A 77 -8.06 4.65 12.32
N LEU A 78 -7.35 3.52 12.27
CA LEU A 78 -6.60 3.04 11.12
C LEU A 78 -7.08 1.66 10.66
N THR A 79 -7.01 1.39 9.37
CA THR A 79 -7.26 0.06 8.81
C THR A 79 -6.24 -0.28 7.73
N ILE A 80 -5.93 -1.58 7.61
CA ILE A 80 -5.16 -2.15 6.51
C ILE A 80 -6.09 -3.01 5.67
N THR A 81 -6.02 -2.83 4.36
CA THR A 81 -6.69 -3.70 3.39
C THR A 81 -5.67 -4.36 2.47
N ASP A 82 -5.98 -5.58 2.00
CA ASP A 82 -5.21 -6.25 0.96
C ASP A 82 -5.50 -5.63 -0.43
N LYS A 83 -4.81 -6.12 -1.46
CA LYS A 83 -4.99 -5.70 -2.86
C LYS A 83 -6.41 -5.87 -3.41
N ASN A 84 -7.26 -6.70 -2.78
CA ASN A 84 -8.65 -6.94 -3.16
C ASN A 84 -9.63 -6.07 -2.35
N GLY A 85 -9.12 -5.22 -1.46
CA GLY A 85 -9.93 -4.38 -0.58
C GLY A 85 -10.48 -5.10 0.65
N LYS A 86 -10.04 -6.34 0.93
CA LYS A 86 -10.42 -7.06 2.14
C LYS A 86 -9.69 -6.44 3.33
N GLU A 87 -10.43 -6.06 4.37
CA GLU A 87 -9.86 -5.59 5.64
C GLU A 87 -9.09 -6.73 6.32
N ILE A 88 -7.84 -6.45 6.68
CA ILE A 88 -6.92 -7.39 7.32
C ILE A 88 -6.82 -7.08 8.81
N ASP A 89 -6.72 -5.77 9.15
CA ASP A 89 -6.61 -5.31 10.52
C ASP A 89 -7.22 -3.91 10.67
N ARG A 90 -7.69 -3.58 11.90
CA ARG A 90 -8.24 -2.28 12.28
C ARG A 90 -7.93 -2.00 13.74
N TRP A 91 -7.39 -0.81 14.03
CA TRP A 91 -7.02 -0.41 15.39
C TRP A 91 -7.14 1.10 15.57
N VAL A 92 -7.00 1.53 16.82
CA VAL A 92 -6.82 2.94 17.19
C VAL A 92 -5.35 3.15 17.55
N SER A 93 -4.71 4.17 16.99
CA SER A 93 -3.31 4.50 17.28
C SER A 93 -3.11 4.86 18.76
N THR A 94 -1.91 4.57 19.26
CA THR A 94 -1.49 4.81 20.64
C THR A 94 -0.19 5.62 20.66
N ASP A 95 0.41 5.75 21.84
CA ASP A 95 1.75 6.32 22.04
C ASP A 95 2.90 5.38 21.60
N LYS A 96 2.56 4.30 20.91
CA LYS A 96 3.50 3.29 20.39
C LYS A 96 3.09 2.83 19.02
N PRO A 97 4.04 2.38 18.18
CA PRO A 97 3.75 1.74 16.92
C PRO A 97 2.84 0.52 17.09
N HIS A 98 2.00 0.28 16.08
CA HIS A 98 1.20 -0.93 15.99
C HIS A 98 1.99 -2.04 15.31
N TYR A 99 2.02 -3.22 15.94
CA TYR A 99 2.81 -4.36 15.52
C TYR A 99 1.93 -5.46 14.94
N ILE A 100 2.25 -5.90 13.72
CA ILE A 100 1.55 -7.01 13.05
C ILE A 100 2.54 -8.11 12.75
N GLU A 101 2.31 -9.29 13.32
CA GLU A 101 3.08 -10.49 13.02
C GLU A 101 2.31 -11.38 12.03
N LYS A 102 3.07 -12.10 11.20
CA LYS A 102 2.55 -13.04 10.20
C LYS A 102 1.65 -12.39 9.13
N LEU A 103 1.86 -11.10 8.85
CA LEU A 103 1.22 -10.49 7.69
C LEU A 103 1.82 -11.10 6.41
N PRO A 104 1.03 -11.77 5.56
CA PRO A 104 1.57 -12.39 4.35
C PRO A 104 2.29 -11.40 3.45
N ALA A 105 3.32 -11.85 2.73
CA ALA A 105 3.98 -11.01 1.73
C ALA A 105 2.98 -10.60 0.63
N GLY A 106 2.96 -9.31 0.26
CA GLY A 106 2.00 -8.78 -0.70
C GLY A 106 1.84 -7.27 -0.65
N GLU A 107 0.88 -6.77 -1.42
CA GLU A 107 0.53 -5.35 -1.48
C GLU A 107 -0.64 -5.05 -0.56
N TYR A 108 -0.52 -3.95 0.19
CA TYR A 108 -1.50 -3.49 1.17
C TYR A 108 -1.72 -1.98 1.06
N THR A 109 -2.86 -1.54 1.59
CA THR A 109 -3.18 -0.12 1.73
C THR A 109 -3.50 0.17 3.19
N LEU A 110 -2.76 1.11 3.79
CA LEU A 110 -3.05 1.70 5.10
C LEU A 110 -3.93 2.92 4.89
N THR A 111 -5.06 2.98 5.56
CA THR A 111 -6.03 4.08 5.47
C THR A 111 -6.39 4.57 6.86
N GLU A 112 -6.40 5.87 7.02
CA GLU A 112 -6.96 6.53 8.20
C GLU A 112 -8.46 6.74 8.00
N ILE A 113 -9.26 6.23 8.92
CA ILE A 113 -10.72 6.36 8.92
C ILE A 113 -11.13 7.62 9.67
N THR A 114 -10.47 7.89 10.80
CA THR A 114 -10.73 9.05 11.65
C THR A 114 -9.38 9.58 12.15
N ALA A 115 -9.12 10.87 11.94
CA ALA A 115 -7.96 11.54 12.51
C ALA A 115 -8.21 11.91 13.99
N PRO A 116 -7.16 12.08 14.79
CA PRO A 116 -7.27 12.63 16.13
C PRO A 116 -7.73 14.10 16.10
N ASP A 117 -8.31 14.55 17.24
CA ASP A 117 -8.75 15.94 17.38
C ASP A 117 -7.63 16.95 17.08
N GLY A 118 -7.90 17.89 16.19
CA GLY A 118 -6.96 18.94 15.80
C GLY A 118 -5.99 18.54 14.68
N TYR A 119 -6.24 17.40 14.02
CA TYR A 119 -5.47 16.94 12.87
C TYR A 119 -6.37 16.69 11.66
N ASP A 120 -5.79 16.84 10.47
CA ASP A 120 -6.43 16.51 9.21
C ASP A 120 -6.21 15.03 8.88
N ILE A 121 -7.20 14.39 8.24
CA ILE A 121 -7.07 12.98 7.81
C ILE A 121 -5.93 12.86 6.80
N ALA A 122 -5.02 11.93 7.05
CA ALA A 122 -3.90 11.63 6.14
C ALA A 122 -4.36 10.90 4.87
N GLU A 123 -3.60 11.09 3.79
CA GLU A 123 -3.77 10.30 2.58
C GLU A 123 -3.41 8.82 2.82
N SER A 124 -4.15 7.92 2.18
CA SER A 124 -3.86 6.49 2.26
C SER A 124 -2.48 6.15 1.68
N ILE A 125 -1.78 5.22 2.32
CA ILE A 125 -0.44 4.77 1.94
C ILE A 125 -0.52 3.35 1.37
N ARG A 126 -0.01 3.15 0.16
CA ARG A 126 0.23 1.81 -0.38
C ARG A 126 1.63 1.36 -0.02
N PHE A 127 1.74 0.13 0.46
CA PHE A 127 3.03 -0.46 0.84
C PHE A 127 3.08 -1.95 0.45
N THR A 128 4.29 -2.46 0.33
CA THR A 128 4.54 -3.87 0.00
C THR A 128 5.22 -4.54 1.18
N VAL A 129 4.65 -5.65 1.63
CA VAL A 129 5.25 -6.53 2.63
C VAL A 129 6.14 -7.53 1.93
N LEU A 130 7.40 -7.57 2.28
CA LEU A 130 8.41 -8.48 1.73
C LEU A 130 8.50 -9.75 2.57
N PRO A 131 8.85 -10.89 1.98
CA PRO A 131 9.02 -12.15 2.69
C PRO A 131 10.38 -12.22 3.43
N THR A 132 10.62 -11.29 4.37
CA THR A 132 11.82 -11.20 5.19
C THR A 132 11.51 -11.33 6.67
N GLY A 133 12.43 -11.85 7.47
CA GLY A 133 12.32 -11.92 8.94
C GLY A 133 12.62 -10.60 9.65
N GLU A 134 13.10 -9.59 8.91
CA GLU A 134 13.38 -8.26 9.45
C GLU A 134 12.08 -7.49 9.67
N VAL A 135 12.09 -6.57 10.64
CA VAL A 135 10.95 -5.68 10.89
C VAL A 135 10.84 -4.66 9.77
N GLN A 136 9.68 -4.61 9.11
CA GLN A 136 9.39 -3.64 8.06
C GLN A 136 8.54 -2.51 8.64
N THR A 137 8.96 -1.27 8.45
CA THR A 137 8.31 -0.10 9.06
C THR A 137 7.51 0.69 8.03
N VAL A 138 6.27 1.05 8.38
CA VAL A 138 5.41 1.96 7.62
C VAL A 138 5.06 3.15 8.51
N VAL A 139 5.23 4.38 8.02
CA VAL A 139 4.97 5.59 8.80
C VAL A 139 3.90 6.45 8.11
N MET A 140 2.78 6.67 8.80
CA MET A 140 1.74 7.61 8.40
C MET A 140 1.84 8.89 9.23
N LYS A 141 1.74 10.05 8.57
CA LYS A 141 1.97 11.35 9.19
C LYS A 141 0.75 12.23 9.06
N ASP A 142 0.31 12.87 10.17
CA ASP A 142 -0.75 13.84 10.17
C ASP A 142 -0.25 15.25 10.33
N ALA A 143 -0.84 16.14 9.54
CA ALA A 143 -0.68 17.58 9.71
C ALA A 143 -1.73 18.10 10.70
N ARG A 144 -1.34 19.06 11.54
CA ARG A 144 -2.30 19.77 12.40
C ARG A 144 -3.24 20.60 11.53
N THR A 145 -4.52 20.53 11.84
CA THR A 145 -5.51 21.42 11.22
C THR A 145 -5.13 22.87 11.51
N PRO A 146 -5.01 23.76 10.49
CA PRO A 146 -4.69 25.15 10.73
C PRO A 146 -5.72 25.82 11.63
N GLU A 147 -5.27 26.41 12.72
CA GLU A 147 -6.14 27.20 13.58
C GLU A 147 -6.72 28.35 12.74
N ARG A 148 -8.04 28.38 12.60
CA ARG A 148 -8.70 29.45 11.86
C ARG A 148 -8.46 30.76 12.60
N THR A 149 -7.53 31.58 12.13
CA THR A 149 -7.35 32.93 12.63
C THR A 149 -8.71 33.62 12.62
N PRO A 150 -9.23 34.12 13.74
CA PRO A 150 -10.50 34.83 13.74
C PRO A 150 -10.40 35.96 12.71
N GLN A 151 -11.26 35.90 11.69
CA GLN A 151 -11.37 37.01 10.74
C GLN A 151 -11.66 38.26 11.55
N PRO A 152 -10.93 39.38 11.35
CA PRO A 152 -11.27 40.61 12.03
C PRO A 152 -12.77 40.85 11.88
N GLU A 153 -13.48 40.98 12.99
CA GLU A 153 -14.88 41.34 13.01
C GLU A 153 -15.04 42.60 12.18
N GLU A 154 -15.75 42.53 11.06
CA GLU A 154 -16.01 43.71 10.22
C GLU A 154 -16.60 44.75 11.13
N THR A 155 -15.84 45.85 11.37
CA THR A 155 -16.32 47.04 12.08
C THR A 155 -17.66 47.42 11.43
N PRO A 156 -18.75 47.57 12.19
CA PRO A 156 -20.04 47.91 11.61
C PRO A 156 -19.84 49.20 10.79
N HIS A 157 -20.15 49.05 9.48
CA HIS A 157 -20.11 50.20 8.56
C HIS A 157 -21.05 51.27 9.12
N PRO A 158 -20.61 52.51 9.25
CA PRO A 158 -21.44 53.62 9.74
C PRO A 158 -22.78 53.63 8.92
N THR A 159 -23.87 53.54 9.64
CA THR A 159 -25.21 53.69 9.04
C THR A 159 -25.25 54.96 8.23
N GLU A 160 -25.34 54.87 6.92
CA GLU A 160 -25.53 56.03 6.02
C GLU A 160 -26.78 56.79 6.48
N THR A 161 -26.57 58.08 6.75
CA THR A 161 -27.63 59.05 6.99
C THR A 161 -28.56 59.06 5.76
N PRO A 162 -29.90 58.98 5.89
CA PRO A 162 -30.78 58.96 4.75
C PRO A 162 -30.60 60.20 3.92
N GLN A 163 -30.15 60.02 2.66
CA GLN A 163 -30.05 61.03 1.64
C GLN A 163 -31.47 61.49 1.25
N PRO A 164 -31.73 62.78 1.09
CA PRO A 164 -33.04 63.28 0.71
C PRO A 164 -33.43 62.79 -0.69
N THR A 165 -34.67 62.30 -0.81
CA THR A 165 -35.26 61.75 -1.99
C THR A 165 -35.26 62.81 -3.14
N PRO A 166 -34.66 62.49 -4.31
CA PRO A 166 -34.75 63.41 -5.45
C PRO A 166 -36.16 63.32 -6.05
N SER A 167 -36.70 64.50 -6.32
CA SER A 167 -38.00 64.74 -6.97
C SER A 167 -38.04 64.07 -8.34
N THR A 168 -39.09 63.32 -8.62
CA THR A 168 -39.34 62.61 -9.86
C THR A 168 -39.61 63.57 -11.02
N THR A 169 -38.64 63.63 -11.96
CA THR A 169 -38.87 64.16 -13.30
C THR A 169 -39.23 62.96 -14.21
N PRO A 170 -40.30 63.00 -15.01
CA PRO A 170 -40.66 61.87 -15.85
C PRO A 170 -39.61 61.61 -16.94
N ALA A 171 -39.25 60.31 -17.08
CA ALA A 171 -38.31 59.86 -18.07
C ALA A 171 -38.82 59.97 -19.50
N PRO A 172 -37.96 60.29 -20.49
CA PRO A 172 -38.32 60.27 -21.91
C PRO A 172 -38.47 58.81 -22.38
N THR A 173 -39.51 58.65 -23.29
CA THR A 173 -39.82 57.38 -23.96
C THR A 173 -38.62 56.78 -24.68
N PRO A 174 -38.34 55.47 -24.50
CA PRO A 174 -37.21 54.84 -25.17
C PRO A 174 -37.44 54.66 -26.66
N ALA A 175 -36.43 55.00 -27.46
CA ALA A 175 -36.39 54.77 -28.90
C ALA A 175 -36.33 53.26 -29.23
N PRO A 176 -36.85 52.77 -30.35
CA PRO A 176 -36.85 51.37 -30.72
C PRO A 176 -35.46 50.87 -31.01
N GLN A 177 -35.10 49.77 -30.38
CA GLN A 177 -33.83 49.07 -30.60
C GLN A 177 -33.85 48.30 -31.93
N PRO A 178 -32.75 48.24 -32.67
CA PRO A 178 -32.66 47.44 -33.88
C PRO A 178 -32.64 45.94 -33.55
N ILE A 179 -33.43 45.17 -34.27
CA ILE A 179 -33.53 43.74 -34.22
C ILE A 179 -32.26 43.17 -34.88
N ILE A 180 -31.42 42.49 -34.12
CA ILE A 180 -30.29 41.73 -34.65
C ILE A 180 -30.79 40.32 -34.99
N PRO A 181 -30.59 39.81 -36.23
CA PRO A 181 -30.95 38.45 -36.56
C PRO A 181 -30.04 37.47 -35.81
N GLN A 182 -30.63 36.54 -35.07
CA GLN A 182 -29.89 35.39 -34.57
C GLN A 182 -29.64 34.41 -35.72
N THR A 183 -28.40 34.34 -36.18
CA THR A 183 -27.94 33.21 -36.97
C THR A 183 -27.63 32.05 -36.01
N GLY A 184 -28.51 31.07 -36.06
CA GLY A 184 -28.29 29.81 -35.38
C GLY A 184 -27.31 28.97 -36.16
N ASP A 185 -26.10 28.83 -35.66
CA ASP A 185 -25.19 27.78 -36.08
C ASP A 185 -25.08 26.75 -34.97
N THR A 186 -25.89 25.70 -35.10
CA THR A 186 -25.70 24.44 -34.39
C THR A 186 -24.59 23.70 -35.08
N PHE A 187 -23.38 23.75 -34.51
CA PHE A 187 -22.34 22.81 -34.85
C PHE A 187 -22.61 21.49 -34.14
N PRO A 188 -22.80 20.39 -34.89
CA PRO A 188 -22.83 19.07 -34.28
C PRO A 188 -21.40 18.70 -33.89
N LEU A 189 -21.14 18.67 -32.59
CA LEU A 189 -19.91 18.10 -32.03
C LEU A 189 -19.99 16.56 -32.09
N GLY A 190 -19.96 16.06 -33.30
CA GLY A 190 -19.88 14.64 -33.60
C GLY A 190 -18.75 14.42 -34.57
N LEU A 191 -17.82 13.58 -34.15
CA LEU A 191 -16.81 13.01 -35.02
C LEU A 191 -15.49 13.78 -35.15
N LEU A 192 -14.65 13.66 -34.13
CA LEU A 192 -13.20 13.64 -34.34
C LEU A 192 -12.57 12.54 -33.50
N LEU A 193 -12.91 11.30 -33.84
CA LEU A 193 -12.11 10.12 -33.57
C LEU A 193 -11.18 9.92 -34.78
N THR A 194 -10.07 10.56 -34.76
CA THR A 194 -8.92 10.19 -35.60
C THR A 194 -7.78 9.76 -34.68
N VAL A 195 -7.64 8.44 -34.60
CA VAL A 195 -6.41 7.75 -34.89
C VAL A 195 -5.15 8.55 -34.55
N ALA A 196 -4.67 8.39 -33.33
CA ALA A 196 -3.31 8.69 -32.99
C ALA A 196 -2.72 7.48 -32.28
N GLY A 197 -1.87 6.78 -33.03
CA GLY A 197 -0.66 6.15 -32.55
C GLY A 197 -0.83 5.02 -31.56
N ILE A 198 -0.96 3.81 -32.07
CA ILE A 198 -0.47 2.60 -31.41
C ILE A 198 1.04 2.76 -31.19
N SER A 199 1.43 3.30 -30.05
CA SER A 199 2.76 3.11 -29.52
C SER A 199 2.78 1.76 -28.85
N LEU A 200 3.33 0.77 -29.54
CA LEU A 200 3.77 -0.48 -28.95
C LEU A 200 4.89 -0.18 -27.97
N ALA A 201 4.55 0.19 -26.74
CA ALA A 201 5.43 -0.01 -25.61
C ALA A 201 5.30 -1.49 -25.26
N GLY A 202 6.38 -2.23 -25.54
CA GLY A 202 6.44 -3.66 -25.27
C GLY A 202 6.08 -3.96 -23.82
N LEU A 203 4.94 -4.62 -23.64
CA LEU A 203 4.62 -5.35 -22.43
C LEU A 203 5.62 -6.52 -22.39
N ALA A 204 6.73 -6.34 -21.70
CA ALA A 204 7.54 -7.45 -21.24
C ALA A 204 6.69 -8.22 -20.23
N VAL A 205 5.87 -9.12 -20.73
CA VAL A 205 5.29 -10.18 -19.93
C VAL A 205 6.45 -11.06 -19.51
N LEU A 206 7.04 -10.76 -18.35
CA LEU A 206 7.84 -11.71 -17.62
C LEU A 206 6.88 -12.80 -17.14
N ILE A 207 6.62 -13.74 -18.05
CA ILE A 207 6.06 -15.03 -17.67
C ILE A 207 7.16 -15.69 -16.86
N PHE A 208 7.13 -15.55 -15.54
CA PHE A 208 7.77 -16.48 -14.65
C PHE A 208 7.03 -17.81 -14.82
N LYS A 209 7.42 -18.55 -15.87
CA LYS A 209 7.25 -19.99 -15.85
C LYS A 209 7.97 -20.43 -14.58
N CYS A 210 7.21 -20.89 -13.60
CA CYS A 210 7.73 -21.74 -12.54
C CYS A 210 8.32 -22.96 -13.24
N VAL A 211 9.56 -22.82 -13.72
CA VAL A 211 10.38 -23.95 -14.14
C VAL A 211 10.55 -24.75 -12.86
N HIS A 212 10.13 -25.99 -12.91
CA HIS A 212 10.42 -26.99 -11.90
C HIS A 212 11.82 -26.77 -11.36
N CYS A 213 11.93 -26.20 -10.15
CA CYS A 213 13.16 -26.17 -9.44
C CYS A 213 13.41 -27.62 -9.02
N LYS A 214 14.12 -28.35 -9.89
CA LYS A 214 14.72 -29.60 -9.54
C LYS A 214 15.77 -29.23 -8.51
N SER A 215 15.60 -29.64 -7.27
CA SER A 215 16.66 -29.68 -6.28
C SER A 215 17.74 -30.60 -6.88
N VAL A 216 18.77 -29.98 -7.45
CA VAL A 216 19.97 -30.68 -7.89
C VAL A 216 20.84 -30.75 -6.66
N ALA A 217 20.89 -31.91 -6.00
CA ALA A 217 22.02 -32.25 -5.19
C ALA A 217 23.17 -32.47 -6.18
N GLU A 218 24.07 -31.52 -6.28
CA GLU A 218 25.34 -31.69 -6.96
C GLU A 218 26.15 -32.69 -6.10
N HIS A 219 26.26 -33.88 -6.64
CA HIS A 219 27.21 -34.87 -6.15
C HIS A 219 28.56 -34.52 -6.79
N ASP A 220 29.43 -33.85 -6.07
CA ASP A 220 30.83 -33.72 -6.45
C ASP A 220 31.48 -35.10 -6.34
N ASP A 221 31.43 -35.83 -7.46
CA ASP A 221 32.19 -37.06 -7.65
C ASP A 221 33.64 -36.65 -8.01
N GLU A 222 34.43 -36.33 -7.01
CA GLU A 222 35.88 -36.32 -7.18
C GLU A 222 36.41 -37.77 -7.09
N THR A 223 36.38 -38.45 -8.25
CA THR A 223 37.18 -39.64 -8.45
C THR A 223 38.64 -39.26 -8.59
N LYS A 224 39.40 -39.55 -7.58
CA LYS A 224 40.73 -40.14 -7.77
C LYS A 224 41.21 -40.95 -6.60
#